data_29e6508e92495bab12fc752ab4f0f256
#
_entry.id   29e6508e92495bab12fc752ab4f0f256
#
_cell.length_a   1.000
_cell.length_b   1.000
_cell.length_c   1.000
_cell.angle_alpha   90.00
_cell.angle_beta   90.00
_cell.angle_gamma   90.00
#
_symmetry.space_group_name_H-M   'P 1'
#
loop_
_entity.id
_entity.type
_entity.pdbx_description
1 polymer ?
#
loop_
_entity_poly.entity_id
_entity_poly.type
_entity_poly.pdbx_seq_one_letter_code
_entity_poly.pdbx_strand_id
1 'polypeptide(L)'
;MSMPRFSGTGRLGRWYVPALLAGLLALVMLWAPISSMINLVRMPLHRMGVSIPEAGAMPWAIQRSQPPIIKPLTSFPQLQRQGIIMQVGIHADSIYELSLAQKSYFVDGRFWLVWPNAVQEWMQRKNVQPLAMVDFANQVEDWNSEVVADTNQPEQRADGSWHQGFRFSSHFDVRKIDLRKYPFGSIELPIVLQVAPAHSIIDGRPLLLEPEHNQKGIIGEDASLDGYSLTAATLTPVVRTYRTDYGLQRLARISQVQCVFEYRSSFWPGFIKFVLPIAIIVLVVLISPYLESSLGDVRLAIPSTALLSLVFLQQGYSAGVPQTPYLTYLDKLYAVAYLICVGLFALFAWSSNLYELAPADQKAAVQARLDRIDQRFQLVSLGLIVVVAVEAWLA
;
A
#
# COMPACT_ATOMS: atom_id res chain seq x y z
N MET A 1 15.23 -39.20 -63.41
CA MET A 1 14.54 -39.37 -62.12
C MET A 1 14.41 -37.98 -61.50
N SER A 2 13.26 -37.33 -61.69
CA SER A 2 12.99 -35.92 -61.38
C SER A 2 12.41 -35.84 -59.97
N MET A 3 13.07 -35.08 -59.08
CA MET A 3 12.52 -34.74 -57.75
C MET A 3 11.49 -33.61 -57.87
N PRO A 4 10.37 -33.65 -57.14
CA PRO A 4 9.35 -32.62 -57.18
C PRO A 4 9.79 -31.37 -56.42
N ARG A 5 9.61 -30.21 -57.05
CA ARG A 5 9.74 -28.88 -56.47
C ARG A 5 8.59 -28.64 -55.48
N PHE A 6 8.90 -28.50 -54.20
CA PHE A 6 7.99 -27.93 -53.20
C PHE A 6 7.94 -26.40 -53.36
N SER A 7 6.92 -25.90 -54.03
CA SER A 7 6.57 -24.48 -54.04
C SER A 7 5.45 -24.24 -53.00
N GLY A 8 5.82 -23.84 -51.79
CA GLY A 8 4.83 -23.64 -50.75
C GLY A 8 5.25 -22.77 -49.57
N THR A 9 6.02 -21.68 -49.81
CA THR A 9 6.46 -20.82 -48.69
C THR A 9 6.09 -19.33 -48.80
N GLY A 10 5.17 -18.98 -49.71
CA GLY A 10 4.88 -17.57 -50.04
C GLY A 10 3.78 -16.86 -49.21
N ARG A 11 3.01 -17.55 -48.39
CA ARG A 11 1.83 -16.95 -47.73
C ARG A 11 1.84 -16.91 -46.20
N LEU A 12 2.64 -17.71 -45.52
CA LEU A 12 2.66 -17.77 -44.05
C LEU A 12 3.40 -16.58 -43.38
N GLY A 13 4.49 -16.06 -44.00
CA GLY A 13 5.25 -14.96 -43.42
C GLY A 13 4.57 -13.58 -43.40
N ARG A 14 3.43 -13.43 -44.10
CA ARG A 14 2.75 -12.12 -44.25
C ARG A 14 1.80 -11.78 -43.07
N TRP A 15 1.40 -12.78 -42.29
CA TRP A 15 0.35 -12.63 -41.26
C TRP A 15 0.89 -12.64 -39.83
N TYR A 16 2.13 -13.09 -39.57
CA TYR A 16 2.64 -13.21 -38.21
C TYR A 16 2.96 -11.87 -37.55
N VAL A 17 3.43 -10.86 -38.27
CA VAL A 17 3.74 -9.53 -37.72
C VAL A 17 2.46 -8.76 -37.33
N PRO A 18 1.45 -8.67 -38.19
CA PRO A 18 0.17 -8.06 -37.75
C PRO A 18 -0.56 -8.88 -36.68
N ALA A 19 -0.39 -10.22 -36.67
CA ALA A 19 -0.95 -11.07 -35.61
C ALA A 19 -0.24 -10.89 -34.26
N LEU A 20 1.09 -10.75 -34.23
CA LEU A 20 1.87 -10.44 -33.03
C LEU A 20 1.60 -9.02 -32.53
N LEU A 21 1.54 -8.03 -33.43
CA LEU A 21 1.15 -6.65 -33.08
C LEU A 21 -0.31 -6.57 -32.62
N ALA A 22 -1.22 -7.31 -33.24
CA ALA A 22 -2.61 -7.39 -32.84
C ALA A 22 -2.74 -8.14 -31.49
N GLY A 23 -1.93 -9.18 -31.24
CA GLY A 23 -1.86 -9.89 -29.96
C GLY A 23 -1.32 -9.00 -28.84
N LEU A 24 -0.29 -8.19 -29.12
CA LEU A 24 0.25 -7.22 -28.17
C LEU A 24 -0.73 -6.07 -27.92
N LEU A 25 -1.40 -5.58 -28.94
CA LEU A 25 -2.48 -4.58 -28.83
C LEU A 25 -3.69 -5.15 -28.09
N ALA A 26 -4.06 -6.41 -28.34
CA ALA A 26 -5.14 -7.10 -27.62
C ALA A 26 -4.77 -7.33 -26.15
N LEU A 27 -3.52 -7.65 -25.83
CA LEU A 27 -3.03 -7.74 -24.45
C LEU A 27 -3.07 -6.37 -23.74
N VAL A 28 -2.72 -5.29 -24.44
CA VAL A 28 -2.83 -3.91 -23.94
C VAL A 28 -4.28 -3.48 -23.80
N MET A 29 -5.15 -3.85 -24.77
CA MET A 29 -6.61 -3.58 -24.71
C MET A 29 -7.32 -4.44 -23.66
N LEU A 30 -6.84 -5.65 -23.38
CA LEU A 30 -7.33 -6.50 -22.28
C LEU A 30 -6.84 -6.01 -20.89
N TRP A 31 -5.75 -5.27 -20.85
CA TRP A 31 -5.21 -4.69 -19.62
C TRP A 31 -6.13 -3.60 -19.02
N ALA A 32 -6.67 -2.72 -19.85
CA ALA A 32 -7.58 -1.67 -19.41
C ALA A 32 -8.88 -2.23 -18.75
N PRO A 33 -9.55 -3.27 -19.29
CA PRO A 33 -10.70 -3.85 -18.62
C PRO A 33 -10.33 -4.77 -17.44
N ILE A 34 -9.14 -5.38 -17.39
CA ILE A 34 -8.73 -6.19 -16.23
C ILE A 34 -8.59 -5.33 -14.97
N SER A 35 -8.05 -4.12 -15.07
CA SER A 35 -8.02 -3.19 -13.95
C SER A 35 -9.42 -2.70 -13.53
N SER A 36 -10.36 -2.59 -14.47
CA SER A 36 -11.76 -2.27 -14.17
C SER A 36 -12.59 -3.48 -13.75
N MET A 37 -12.29 -4.69 -14.24
CA MET A 37 -12.95 -5.93 -13.79
C MET A 37 -12.60 -6.28 -12.34
N ILE A 38 -11.40 -6.00 -11.87
CA ILE A 38 -11.05 -6.16 -10.45
C ILE A 38 -11.90 -5.22 -9.57
N ASN A 39 -12.30 -4.06 -10.07
CA ASN A 39 -13.24 -3.16 -9.40
C ASN A 39 -14.72 -3.61 -9.56
N LEU A 40 -15.06 -4.30 -10.66
CA LEU A 40 -16.43 -4.83 -10.88
C LEU A 40 -16.74 -6.05 -9.99
N VAL A 41 -15.76 -6.90 -9.72
CA VAL A 41 -15.91 -8.03 -8.77
C VAL A 41 -16.17 -7.54 -7.33
N ARG A 42 -15.96 -6.25 -7.04
CA ARG A 42 -16.32 -5.61 -5.76
C ARG A 42 -17.71 -4.99 -5.71
N MET A 43 -18.49 -5.01 -6.78
CA MET A 43 -19.89 -4.63 -6.66
C MET A 43 -20.61 -5.71 -5.82
N PRO A 44 -21.25 -5.33 -4.70
CA PRO A 44 -22.02 -6.31 -3.93
C PRO A 44 -23.10 -6.90 -4.84
N LEU A 45 -23.15 -8.22 -4.90
CA LEU A 45 -24.14 -9.03 -5.65
C LEU A 45 -25.60 -8.58 -5.46
N HIS A 46 -25.84 -7.74 -4.47
CA HIS A 46 -27.15 -7.14 -4.19
C HIS A 46 -27.71 -6.22 -5.29
N ARG A 47 -26.90 -5.78 -6.26
CA ARG A 47 -27.40 -4.94 -7.37
C ARG A 47 -27.82 -5.74 -8.62
N MET A 48 -27.58 -7.05 -8.65
CA MET A 48 -27.92 -7.87 -9.81
C MET A 48 -29.29 -8.56 -9.71
N GLY A 49 -30.11 -8.28 -8.69
CA GLY A 49 -31.47 -8.86 -8.57
C GLY A 49 -31.50 -10.40 -8.45
N VAL A 50 -30.35 -11.03 -8.19
CA VAL A 50 -30.29 -12.47 -7.91
C VAL A 50 -30.70 -12.67 -6.47
N SER A 51 -31.92 -13.04 -6.22
CA SER A 51 -32.36 -13.56 -4.93
C SER A 51 -31.67 -14.90 -4.73
N ILE A 52 -30.60 -14.89 -3.93
CA ILE A 52 -30.04 -16.14 -3.38
C ILE A 52 -31.10 -16.67 -2.41
N PRO A 53 -31.60 -17.92 -2.55
CA PRO A 53 -32.49 -18.48 -1.56
C PRO A 53 -31.84 -18.35 -0.21
N GLU A 54 -32.55 -17.88 0.80
CA GLU A 54 -32.12 -17.94 2.19
C GLU A 54 -31.74 -19.39 2.49
N ALA A 55 -30.44 -19.68 2.40
CA ALA A 55 -29.88 -20.92 2.92
C ALA A 55 -30.18 -20.86 4.41
N GLY A 56 -31.06 -21.74 4.87
CA GLY A 56 -31.41 -21.88 6.26
C GLY A 56 -30.14 -21.82 7.09
N ALA A 57 -30.13 -20.96 8.09
CA ALA A 57 -28.97 -20.61 8.89
C ALA A 57 -28.19 -21.87 9.29
N MET A 58 -27.10 -22.14 8.57
CA MET A 58 -26.18 -23.18 8.98
C MET A 58 -25.46 -22.68 10.23
N PRO A 59 -25.53 -23.41 11.36
CA PRO A 59 -25.07 -22.92 12.66
C PRO A 59 -23.54 -22.63 12.71
N TRP A 60 -22.82 -22.88 11.62
CA TRP A 60 -21.37 -22.68 11.49
C TRP A 60 -20.97 -21.76 10.33
N ALA A 61 -21.93 -21.04 9.71
CA ALA A 61 -21.59 -20.02 8.74
C ALA A 61 -20.76 -18.94 9.39
N ILE A 62 -19.50 -18.76 8.96
CA ILE A 62 -18.61 -17.68 9.41
C ILE A 62 -19.25 -16.35 9.02
N GLN A 63 -20.00 -15.75 9.94
CA GLN A 63 -20.54 -14.42 9.76
C GLN A 63 -19.38 -13.43 9.97
N ARG A 64 -18.80 -12.92 8.88
CA ARG A 64 -17.78 -11.88 8.97
C ARG A 64 -18.36 -10.68 9.67
N SER A 65 -17.80 -10.32 10.82
CA SER A 65 -18.17 -9.09 11.50
C SER A 65 -17.95 -7.90 10.56
N GLN A 66 -18.94 -7.04 10.43
CA GLN A 66 -18.77 -5.82 9.64
C GLN A 66 -17.72 -4.94 10.34
N PRO A 67 -16.91 -4.17 9.56
CA PRO A 67 -15.89 -3.33 10.14
C PRO A 67 -16.50 -2.33 11.13
N PRO A 68 -15.80 -2.01 12.23
CA PRO A 68 -16.27 -1.04 13.20
C PRO A 68 -16.45 0.33 12.54
N ILE A 69 -17.43 1.09 13.04
CA ILE A 69 -17.67 2.46 12.59
C ILE A 69 -16.87 3.40 13.47
N ILE A 70 -15.97 4.18 12.87
CA ILE A 70 -15.20 5.23 13.54
C ILE A 70 -15.78 6.58 13.09
N LYS A 71 -16.18 7.42 14.04
CA LYS A 71 -16.67 8.76 13.79
C LYS A 71 -16.04 9.75 14.78
N PRO A 72 -15.82 11.02 14.37
CA PRO A 72 -15.39 12.05 15.30
C PRO A 72 -16.30 12.15 16.52
N LEU A 73 -15.74 12.47 17.68
CA LEU A 73 -16.50 12.61 18.91
C LEU A 73 -17.59 13.70 18.79
N THR A 74 -17.33 14.74 18.00
CA THR A 74 -18.31 15.80 17.68
C THR A 74 -19.61 15.29 17.02
N SER A 75 -19.57 14.11 16.40
CA SER A 75 -20.77 13.46 15.85
C SER A 75 -21.71 12.89 16.91
N PHE A 76 -21.32 12.94 18.20
CA PHE A 76 -22.08 12.38 19.33
C PHE A 76 -22.34 13.41 20.43
N PRO A 77 -23.11 14.48 20.19
CA PRO A 77 -23.29 15.57 21.15
C PRO A 77 -23.96 15.13 22.48
N GLN A 78 -24.79 14.11 22.45
CA GLN A 78 -25.39 13.57 23.68
C GLN A 78 -24.34 12.85 24.53
N LEU A 79 -23.42 12.12 23.90
CA LEU A 79 -22.34 11.43 24.59
C LEU A 79 -21.41 12.44 25.26
N GLN A 80 -21.07 13.53 24.58
CA GLN A 80 -20.24 14.61 25.13
C GLN A 80 -20.88 15.29 26.34
N ARG A 81 -22.19 15.54 26.30
CA ARG A 81 -22.92 16.19 27.44
C ARG A 81 -23.00 15.31 28.67
N GLN A 82 -23.08 14.01 28.51
CA GLN A 82 -23.26 13.05 29.60
C GLN A 82 -21.92 12.44 30.05
N GLY A 83 -20.89 12.51 29.22
CA GLY A 83 -19.60 11.87 29.48
C GLY A 83 -18.78 12.58 30.55
N ILE A 84 -17.82 11.83 31.09
CA ILE A 84 -16.72 12.37 31.89
C ILE A 84 -15.52 12.43 30.96
N ILE A 85 -14.89 13.59 30.88
CA ILE A 85 -13.75 13.83 29.98
C ILE A 85 -12.46 13.53 30.72
N MET A 86 -11.61 12.69 30.13
CA MET A 86 -10.21 12.51 30.47
C MET A 86 -9.40 13.04 29.30
N GLN A 87 -8.54 14.01 29.57
CA GLN A 87 -7.68 14.57 28.50
C GLN A 87 -6.42 13.72 28.34
N VAL A 88 -5.94 13.65 27.10
CA VAL A 88 -4.77 12.87 26.70
C VAL A 88 -3.81 13.75 25.92
N GLY A 89 -2.54 13.75 26.33
CA GLY A 89 -1.46 14.23 25.48
C GLY A 89 -0.59 13.07 25.03
N ILE A 90 -0.06 13.14 23.83
CA ILE A 90 0.87 12.15 23.26
C ILE A 90 2.04 12.89 22.63
N HIS A 91 3.25 12.43 22.90
CA HIS A 91 4.48 12.89 22.27
C HIS A 91 5.30 11.68 21.83
N ALA A 92 5.56 11.57 20.53
CA ALA A 92 6.46 10.56 20.00
C ALA A 92 7.89 11.13 19.99
N ASP A 93 8.77 10.56 20.80
CA ASP A 93 10.18 10.98 20.84
C ASP A 93 10.91 10.50 19.60
N SER A 94 10.71 9.23 19.20
CA SER A 94 11.29 8.63 18.00
C SER A 94 10.33 7.65 17.32
N ILE A 95 10.43 7.54 15.98
CA ILE A 95 9.67 6.59 15.16
C ILE A 95 10.67 5.88 14.24
N TYR A 96 10.72 4.55 14.29
CA TYR A 96 11.70 3.75 13.58
C TYR A 96 11.18 2.35 13.21
N GLU A 97 12.02 1.55 12.57
CA GLU A 97 11.69 0.16 12.16
C GLU A 97 10.40 0.03 11.35
N LEU A 98 10.11 1.01 10.48
CA LEU A 98 8.96 0.90 9.60
C LEU A 98 9.11 -0.28 8.63
N SER A 99 8.28 -1.29 8.81
CA SER A 99 8.15 -2.44 7.91
C SER A 99 6.83 -2.39 7.15
N LEU A 100 6.89 -2.03 5.87
CA LEU A 100 5.70 -2.07 5.02
C LEU A 100 5.19 -3.51 4.85
N ALA A 101 6.10 -4.48 4.74
CA ALA A 101 5.76 -5.90 4.57
C ALA A 101 4.99 -6.46 5.78
N GLN A 102 5.43 -6.12 6.98
CA GLN A 102 4.79 -6.52 8.24
C GLN A 102 3.66 -5.59 8.64
N LYS A 103 3.55 -4.41 8.00
CA LYS A 103 2.60 -3.35 8.33
C LYS A 103 2.73 -2.87 9.78
N SER A 104 3.96 -2.74 10.25
CA SER A 104 4.25 -2.32 11.61
C SER A 104 5.39 -1.31 11.67
N TYR A 105 5.47 -0.58 12.76
CA TYR A 105 6.52 0.38 13.06
C TYR A 105 6.67 0.49 14.57
N PHE A 106 7.84 0.92 15.01
CA PHE A 106 8.18 1.08 16.43
C PHE A 106 8.13 2.55 16.83
N VAL A 107 7.68 2.84 18.03
CA VAL A 107 7.65 4.20 18.61
C VAL A 107 8.11 4.17 20.05
N ASP A 108 9.07 5.04 20.35
CA ASP A 108 9.36 5.47 21.71
C ASP A 108 8.72 6.83 21.93
N GLY A 109 8.09 7.00 23.07
CA GLY A 109 7.43 8.26 23.35
C GLY A 109 6.85 8.35 24.75
N ARG A 110 6.06 9.37 24.93
CA ARG A 110 5.36 9.64 26.18
C ARG A 110 3.90 9.95 25.89
N PHE A 111 3.05 9.53 26.81
CA PHE A 111 1.69 10.04 26.88
C PHE A 111 1.36 10.40 28.32
N TRP A 112 0.40 11.25 28.49
CA TRP A 112 -0.08 11.62 29.82
C TRP A 112 -1.58 11.74 29.84
N LEU A 113 -2.13 11.50 31.00
CA LEU A 113 -3.54 11.58 31.27
C LEU A 113 -3.82 12.71 32.25
N VAL A 114 -4.89 13.45 31.97
CA VAL A 114 -5.41 14.49 32.90
C VAL A 114 -6.90 14.24 33.13
N TRP A 115 -7.28 14.14 34.38
CA TRP A 115 -8.65 13.78 34.71
C TRP A 115 -9.21 14.54 35.93
N PRO A 116 -10.56 14.69 36.04
CA PRO A 116 -11.20 15.37 37.15
C PRO A 116 -11.21 14.51 38.42
N ASN A 117 -11.41 15.16 39.54
CA ASN A 117 -11.45 14.51 40.88
C ASN A 117 -12.45 13.33 40.96
N ALA A 118 -13.59 13.41 40.27
CA ALA A 118 -14.58 12.34 40.27
C ALA A 118 -14.01 11.01 39.71
N VAL A 119 -13.10 11.06 38.68
CA VAL A 119 -12.42 9.87 38.15
C VAL A 119 -11.41 9.36 39.17
N GLN A 120 -10.68 10.25 39.84
CA GLN A 120 -9.70 9.89 40.86
C GLN A 120 -10.35 9.15 42.03
N GLU A 121 -11.46 9.67 42.56
CA GLU A 121 -12.23 9.04 43.65
C GLU A 121 -12.77 7.67 43.23
N TRP A 122 -13.22 7.54 41.96
CA TRP A 122 -13.69 6.26 41.42
C TRP A 122 -12.54 5.24 41.34
N MET A 123 -11.38 5.64 40.82
CA MET A 123 -10.21 4.78 40.73
C MET A 123 -9.75 4.31 42.11
N GLN A 124 -9.73 5.21 43.10
CA GLN A 124 -9.39 4.85 44.48
C GLN A 124 -10.39 3.85 45.09
N ARG A 125 -11.71 4.10 44.92
CA ARG A 125 -12.75 3.19 45.40
C ARG A 125 -12.67 1.79 44.77
N LYS A 126 -12.25 1.72 43.50
CA LYS A 126 -12.16 0.46 42.75
C LYS A 126 -10.76 -0.16 42.78
N ASN A 127 -9.78 0.50 43.38
CA ASN A 127 -8.37 0.13 43.40
C ASN A 127 -7.82 -0.08 41.97
N VAL A 128 -8.13 0.84 41.06
CA VAL A 128 -7.70 0.83 39.67
C VAL A 128 -6.58 1.86 39.47
N GLN A 129 -5.50 1.45 38.81
CA GLN A 129 -4.41 2.35 38.49
C GLN A 129 -4.76 3.18 37.23
N PRO A 130 -4.26 4.42 37.09
CA PRO A 130 -4.53 5.27 35.92
C PRO A 130 -4.16 4.63 34.58
N LEU A 131 -3.05 3.88 34.52
CA LEU A 131 -2.65 3.15 33.33
C LEU A 131 -3.70 2.12 32.88
N ALA A 132 -4.39 1.47 33.81
CA ALA A 132 -5.42 0.48 33.49
C ALA A 132 -6.69 1.09 32.86
N MET A 133 -6.85 2.43 32.95
CA MET A 133 -8.00 3.14 32.33
C MET A 133 -7.92 3.22 30.81
N VAL A 134 -6.74 3.04 30.23
CA VAL A 134 -6.49 3.18 28.79
C VAL A 134 -5.64 2.03 28.28
N ASP A 135 -5.75 1.76 26.99
CA ASP A 135 -4.90 0.82 26.27
C ASP A 135 -4.61 1.31 24.84
N PHE A 136 -3.58 0.77 24.20
CA PHE A 136 -3.27 1.05 22.80
C PHE A 136 -4.02 0.08 21.88
N ALA A 137 -5.02 0.59 21.16
CA ALA A 137 -5.90 -0.23 20.31
C ALA A 137 -5.24 -0.84 19.06
N ASN A 138 -4.08 -0.36 18.67
CA ASN A 138 -3.31 -0.85 17.51
C ASN A 138 -1.88 -1.29 17.88
N GLN A 139 -1.61 -1.52 19.14
CA GLN A 139 -0.39 -2.15 19.61
C GLN A 139 -0.35 -3.61 19.13
N VAL A 140 0.82 -4.06 18.73
CA VAL A 140 1.13 -5.44 18.37
C VAL A 140 2.36 -5.88 19.16
N GLU A 141 2.50 -7.19 19.39
CA GLU A 141 3.64 -7.75 20.13
C GLU A 141 3.77 -7.20 21.55
N ASP A 142 2.75 -7.42 22.38
CA ASP A 142 2.72 -6.95 23.77
C ASP A 142 3.94 -7.36 24.60
N TRP A 143 4.57 -8.51 24.26
CA TRP A 143 5.79 -9.01 24.91
C TRP A 143 7.04 -8.18 24.61
N ASN A 144 7.02 -7.37 23.56
CA ASN A 144 8.11 -6.46 23.16
C ASN A 144 7.73 -4.99 23.35
N SER A 145 6.80 -4.75 24.28
CA SER A 145 6.28 -3.41 24.56
C SER A 145 6.39 -3.11 26.04
N GLU A 146 6.80 -1.90 26.36
CA GLU A 146 6.95 -1.44 27.72
C GLU A 146 6.19 -0.13 27.91
N VAL A 147 5.41 -0.04 28.99
CA VAL A 147 4.76 1.20 29.43
C VAL A 147 5.04 1.40 30.92
N VAL A 148 5.70 2.47 31.24
CA VAL A 148 6.13 2.79 32.61
C VAL A 148 5.59 4.16 33.03
N ALA A 149 5.04 4.25 34.22
CA ALA A 149 4.63 5.53 34.78
C ALA A 149 5.84 6.38 35.19
N ASP A 150 5.84 7.67 34.87
CA ASP A 150 6.91 8.60 35.24
C ASP A 150 6.98 8.82 36.76
N THR A 151 5.83 8.71 37.44
CA THR A 151 5.69 8.87 38.92
C THR A 151 4.92 7.71 39.52
N ASN A 152 5.25 7.36 40.76
CA ASN A 152 4.57 6.27 41.46
C ASN A 152 3.10 6.59 41.81
N GLN A 153 2.76 7.87 41.85
CA GLN A 153 1.40 8.33 42.17
C GLN A 153 1.03 9.52 41.28
N PRO A 154 -0.27 9.67 40.96
CA PRO A 154 -0.76 10.84 40.26
C PRO A 154 -0.51 12.12 41.03
N GLU A 155 -0.26 13.21 40.33
CA GLU A 155 -0.06 14.54 40.90
C GLU A 155 -1.29 15.41 40.68
N GLN A 156 -1.68 16.19 41.70
CA GLN A 156 -2.78 17.14 41.55
C GLN A 156 -2.25 18.48 41.00
N ARG A 157 -2.87 18.96 39.92
CA ARG A 157 -2.58 20.26 39.33
C ARG A 157 -3.24 21.41 40.10
N ALA A 158 -2.82 22.64 39.85
CA ALA A 158 -3.35 23.84 40.51
C ALA A 158 -4.84 24.09 40.20
N ASP A 159 -5.37 23.58 39.10
CA ASP A 159 -6.79 23.63 38.74
C ASP A 159 -7.67 22.56 39.42
N GLY A 160 -7.07 21.72 40.25
CA GLY A 160 -7.75 20.62 40.95
C GLY A 160 -7.86 19.33 40.10
N SER A 161 -7.44 19.33 38.87
CA SER A 161 -7.32 18.10 38.06
C SER A 161 -6.14 17.24 38.50
N TRP A 162 -6.18 15.96 38.17
CA TRP A 162 -5.11 15.01 38.43
C TRP A 162 -4.37 14.71 37.15
N HIS A 163 -3.05 14.48 37.24
CA HIS A 163 -2.17 14.23 36.13
C HIS A 163 -1.22 13.06 36.41
N GLN A 164 -0.96 12.24 35.39
CA GLN A 164 0.16 11.29 35.43
C GLN A 164 0.71 11.09 34.01
N GLY A 165 2.05 11.12 33.90
CA GLY A 165 2.81 10.83 32.69
C GLY A 165 3.22 9.37 32.64
N PHE A 166 3.38 8.88 31.41
CA PHE A 166 3.84 7.52 31.10
C PHE A 166 4.81 7.57 29.95
N ARG A 167 5.90 6.82 30.05
CA ARG A 167 6.80 6.52 28.94
C ARG A 167 6.35 5.22 28.31
N PHE A 168 6.36 5.15 27.00
CA PHE A 168 6.08 3.91 26.26
C PHE A 168 7.13 3.65 25.20
N SER A 169 7.36 2.36 24.94
CA SER A 169 8.19 1.83 23.88
C SER A 169 7.41 0.66 23.29
N SER A 170 6.90 0.80 22.07
CA SER A 170 5.90 -0.16 21.56
C SER A 170 5.87 -0.28 20.05
N HIS A 171 5.52 -1.48 19.57
CA HIS A 171 5.18 -1.76 18.17
C HIS A 171 3.72 -1.44 17.88
N PHE A 172 3.47 -0.76 16.76
CA PHE A 172 2.13 -0.40 16.31
C PHE A 172 1.82 -0.93 14.91
N ASP A 173 0.56 -1.34 14.68
CA ASP A 173 0.06 -1.82 13.39
C ASP A 173 -0.44 -0.67 12.52
N VAL A 174 -0.05 -0.69 11.23
CA VAL A 174 -0.54 0.22 10.19
C VAL A 174 -1.64 -0.49 9.39
N ARG A 175 -2.88 -0.38 9.83
CA ARG A 175 -4.02 -1.13 9.24
C ARG A 175 -4.36 -0.76 7.81
N LYS A 176 -4.05 0.46 7.39
CA LYS A 176 -4.39 0.98 6.05
C LYS A 176 -3.18 1.66 5.43
N ILE A 177 -2.51 0.97 4.53
CA ILE A 177 -1.45 1.55 3.70
C ILE A 177 -1.97 1.58 2.27
N ASP A 178 -1.99 2.76 1.64
CA ASP A 178 -2.23 2.89 0.21
C ASP A 178 -0.88 2.92 -0.52
N LEU A 179 -0.58 1.83 -1.23
CA LEU A 179 0.66 1.65 -1.97
C LEU A 179 0.48 1.81 -3.48
N ARG A 180 -0.66 2.35 -3.95
CA ARG A 180 -0.89 2.53 -5.39
C ARG A 180 0.21 3.34 -6.05
N LYS A 181 0.70 4.37 -5.38
CA LYS A 181 1.77 5.26 -5.85
C LYS A 181 3.17 4.86 -5.39
N TYR A 182 3.33 3.70 -4.76
CA TYR A 182 4.64 3.25 -4.30
C TYR A 182 5.67 3.19 -5.45
N PRO A 183 6.91 3.72 -5.27
CA PRO A 183 7.56 4.17 -4.04
C PRO A 183 7.25 5.63 -3.66
N PHE A 184 6.40 6.30 -4.38
CA PHE A 184 5.96 7.67 -4.14
C PHE A 184 4.61 7.65 -3.42
N GLY A 185 4.38 8.56 -2.49
CA GLY A 185 3.10 8.62 -1.78
C GLY A 185 3.29 9.00 -0.32
N SER A 186 2.19 9.00 0.42
CA SER A 186 2.19 9.23 1.86
C SER A 186 1.75 7.96 2.59
N ILE A 187 2.25 7.82 3.81
CA ILE A 187 1.85 6.79 4.75
C ILE A 187 1.36 7.46 6.03
N GLU A 188 0.32 6.90 6.61
CA GLU A 188 -0.21 7.35 7.89
C GLU A 188 0.21 6.34 8.96
N LEU A 189 0.87 6.82 10.01
CA LEU A 189 1.31 6.02 11.15
C LEU A 189 0.47 6.40 12.38
N PRO A 190 -0.61 5.66 12.68
CA PRO A 190 -1.51 5.99 13.77
C PRO A 190 -1.08 5.36 15.10
N ILE A 191 -1.01 6.13 16.17
CA ILE A 191 -1.05 5.65 17.54
C ILE A 191 -2.49 5.85 18.04
N VAL A 192 -3.16 4.77 18.43
CA VAL A 192 -4.56 4.82 18.86
C VAL A 192 -4.64 4.48 20.33
N LEU A 193 -4.83 5.48 21.18
CA LEU A 193 -5.12 5.30 22.59
C LEU A 193 -6.63 5.25 22.80
N GLN A 194 -7.13 4.24 23.49
CA GLN A 194 -8.55 4.07 23.75
C GLN A 194 -8.83 3.93 25.27
N VAL A 195 -10.05 4.22 25.66
CA VAL A 195 -10.53 3.82 26.99
C VAL A 195 -10.56 2.30 27.05
N ALA A 196 -9.97 1.72 28.09
CA ALA A 196 -10.05 0.29 28.33
C ALA A 196 -11.52 -0.15 28.41
N PRO A 197 -11.96 -1.18 27.65
CA PRO A 197 -13.37 -1.57 27.56
C PRO A 197 -14.02 -1.83 28.93
N ALA A 198 -13.25 -2.38 29.87
CA ALA A 198 -13.71 -2.64 31.25
C ALA A 198 -14.07 -1.36 32.02
N HIS A 199 -13.46 -0.23 31.66
CA HIS A 199 -13.59 1.05 32.36
C HIS A 199 -14.30 2.12 31.53
N SER A 200 -14.98 1.73 30.45
CA SER A 200 -15.67 2.64 29.53
C SER A 200 -16.86 3.39 30.14
N ILE A 201 -17.33 2.96 31.33
CA ILE A 201 -18.42 3.57 32.09
C ILE A 201 -17.98 3.75 33.53
N ILE A 202 -18.05 4.98 34.02
CA ILE A 202 -17.75 5.39 35.40
C ILE A 202 -19.04 5.92 36.06
N ASP A 203 -19.52 5.29 37.12
CA ASP A 203 -20.73 5.66 37.82
C ASP A 203 -21.95 5.93 36.91
N GLY A 204 -22.13 5.04 35.88
CA GLY A 204 -23.22 5.14 34.90
C GLY A 204 -22.98 6.16 33.76
N ARG A 205 -21.87 6.88 33.75
CA ARG A 205 -21.50 7.87 32.74
C ARG A 205 -20.37 7.35 31.83
N PRO A 206 -20.42 7.58 30.51
CA PRO A 206 -19.36 7.16 29.62
C PRO A 206 -18.09 7.97 29.90
N LEU A 207 -16.92 7.28 29.89
CA LEU A 207 -15.62 7.90 29.93
C LEU A 207 -15.20 8.25 28.48
N LEU A 208 -14.80 9.51 28.25
CA LEU A 208 -14.40 10.04 26.96
C LEU A 208 -12.96 10.51 27.02
N LEU A 209 -12.22 10.23 25.95
CA LEU A 209 -10.88 10.77 25.73
C LEU A 209 -10.96 11.97 24.79
N GLU A 210 -10.34 13.07 25.19
CA GLU A 210 -10.13 14.26 24.36
C GLU A 210 -8.65 14.67 24.40
N PRO A 211 -8.12 15.26 23.32
CA PRO A 211 -6.79 15.83 23.35
C PRO A 211 -6.66 16.95 24.40
N GLU A 212 -5.52 17.06 25.06
CA GLU A 212 -5.26 18.18 25.95
C GLU A 212 -5.19 19.48 25.16
N HIS A 213 -5.97 20.49 25.57
CA HIS A 213 -6.19 21.74 24.81
C HIS A 213 -4.92 22.57 24.58
N ASN A 214 -3.93 22.47 25.46
CA ASN A 214 -2.69 23.26 25.42
C ASN A 214 -1.45 22.44 25.05
N GLN A 215 -1.62 21.27 24.46
CA GLN A 215 -0.50 20.44 24.08
C GLN A 215 0.37 21.16 23.03
N LYS A 216 1.65 21.32 23.34
CA LYS A 216 2.69 21.82 22.44
C LYS A 216 3.59 20.65 22.06
N GLY A 217 3.73 20.43 20.74
CA GLY A 217 4.59 19.37 20.22
C GLY A 217 3.99 17.98 20.40
N ILE A 218 3.73 17.34 19.29
CA ILE A 218 3.23 15.95 19.24
C ILE A 218 4.37 15.01 18.88
N ILE A 219 5.47 15.56 18.35
CA ILE A 219 6.57 14.80 17.76
C ILE A 219 7.90 15.43 18.16
N GLY A 220 8.88 14.58 18.48
CA GLY A 220 10.26 14.94 18.78
C GLY A 220 11.11 15.15 17.52
N GLU A 221 12.30 15.68 17.69
CA GLU A 221 13.26 15.92 16.61
C GLU A 221 13.79 14.61 16.00
N ASP A 222 13.89 13.55 16.79
CA ASP A 222 14.39 12.23 16.38
C ASP A 222 13.36 11.33 15.70
N ALA A 223 12.13 11.81 15.53
CA ALA A 223 11.07 11.06 14.84
C ALA A 223 11.16 11.19 13.31
N SER A 224 12.36 11.03 12.76
CA SER A 224 12.64 11.04 11.33
C SER A 224 12.69 9.62 10.78
N LEU A 225 11.97 9.36 9.68
CA LEU A 225 12.03 8.08 8.98
C LEU A 225 12.89 8.19 7.73
N ASP A 226 13.82 7.23 7.55
CA ASP A 226 14.67 7.18 6.37
C ASP A 226 13.87 7.10 5.08
N GLY A 227 14.13 8.05 4.17
CA GLY A 227 13.44 8.14 2.88
C GLY A 227 12.06 8.79 2.93
N TYR A 228 11.61 9.27 4.08
CA TYR A 228 10.34 9.96 4.27
C TYR A 228 10.53 11.32 4.96
N SER A 229 9.61 12.22 4.71
CA SER A 229 9.51 13.51 5.41
C SER A 229 8.15 13.63 6.10
N LEU A 230 8.15 14.07 7.35
CA LEU A 230 6.91 14.36 8.09
C LEU A 230 6.19 15.54 7.44
N THR A 231 4.90 15.37 7.15
CA THR A 231 4.04 16.42 6.57
C THR A 231 3.01 16.95 7.55
N ALA A 232 2.48 16.08 8.40
CA ALA A 232 1.51 16.47 9.40
C ALA A 232 1.57 15.52 10.62
N ALA A 233 1.21 16.06 11.79
CA ALA A 233 0.95 15.31 12.99
C ALA A 233 -0.37 15.81 13.58
N THR A 234 -1.35 14.95 13.74
CA THR A 234 -2.69 15.32 14.17
C THR A 234 -3.16 14.45 15.33
N LEU A 235 -3.88 15.05 16.27
CA LEU A 235 -4.47 14.37 17.41
C LEU A 235 -6.00 14.58 17.37
N THR A 236 -6.74 13.50 17.15
CA THR A 236 -8.18 13.59 16.89
C THR A 236 -8.98 12.68 17.82
N PRO A 237 -9.99 13.21 18.55
CA PRO A 237 -10.88 12.41 19.36
C PRO A 237 -11.95 11.74 18.49
N VAL A 238 -12.09 10.42 18.64
CA VAL A 238 -13.05 9.62 17.87
C VAL A 238 -13.79 8.65 18.77
N VAL A 239 -14.95 8.21 18.31
CA VAL A 239 -15.70 7.12 18.94
C VAL A 239 -15.75 5.95 17.99
N ARG A 240 -15.24 4.82 18.44
CA ARG A 240 -15.30 3.55 17.73
C ARG A 240 -16.51 2.77 18.20
N THR A 241 -17.42 2.48 17.28
CA THR A 241 -18.56 1.61 17.54
C THR A 241 -18.26 0.23 16.98
N TYR A 242 -18.14 -0.74 17.85
CA TYR A 242 -18.00 -2.14 17.47
C TYR A 242 -19.35 -2.71 17.12
N ARG A 243 -19.42 -3.53 16.07
CA ARG A 243 -20.66 -4.22 15.66
C ARG A 243 -20.82 -5.58 16.33
N THR A 244 -19.89 -5.95 17.19
CA THR A 244 -19.99 -7.07 18.10
C THR A 244 -20.25 -6.55 19.52
N ASP A 245 -21.03 -7.29 20.27
CA ASP A 245 -21.30 -6.97 21.67
C ASP A 245 -20.27 -7.59 22.62
N TYR A 246 -19.31 -8.34 22.11
CA TYR A 246 -18.33 -9.10 22.91
C TYR A 246 -18.98 -9.94 24.02
N GLY A 247 -20.24 -10.41 23.84
CA GLY A 247 -21.02 -11.11 24.85
C GLY A 247 -21.67 -10.22 25.93
N LEU A 248 -21.58 -8.87 25.79
CA LEU A 248 -22.11 -7.90 26.76
C LEU A 248 -23.53 -7.46 26.45
N GLN A 249 -24.21 -8.04 25.47
CA GLN A 249 -25.57 -7.75 25.00
C GLN A 249 -25.84 -6.28 24.61
N ARG A 250 -24.79 -5.50 24.33
CA ARG A 250 -24.87 -4.11 23.86
C ARG A 250 -23.75 -3.77 22.93
N LEU A 251 -24.02 -2.91 21.94
CA LEU A 251 -22.97 -2.38 21.08
C LEU A 251 -21.96 -1.58 21.90
N ALA A 252 -20.70 -2.02 21.90
CA ALA A 252 -19.62 -1.33 22.58
C ALA A 252 -19.25 -0.05 21.81
N ARG A 253 -19.41 1.11 22.45
CA ARG A 253 -18.91 2.40 21.98
C ARG A 253 -17.74 2.79 22.85
N ILE A 254 -16.56 2.86 22.26
CA ILE A 254 -15.33 3.15 23.00
C ILE A 254 -14.74 4.44 22.46
N SER A 255 -14.47 5.38 23.38
CA SER A 255 -13.79 6.62 23.06
C SER A 255 -12.31 6.35 22.83
N GLN A 256 -11.75 6.98 21.79
CA GLN A 256 -10.35 6.87 21.37
C GLN A 256 -9.80 8.25 21.04
N VAL A 257 -8.51 8.42 21.26
CA VAL A 257 -7.73 9.51 20.67
C VAL A 257 -6.77 8.90 19.66
N GLN A 258 -6.83 9.36 18.42
CA GLN A 258 -5.93 8.94 17.34
C GLN A 258 -4.88 10.01 17.11
N CYS A 259 -3.63 9.67 17.37
CA CYS A 259 -2.47 10.45 16.97
C CYS A 259 -1.99 9.90 15.64
N VAL A 260 -2.06 10.69 14.58
CA VAL A 260 -1.69 10.24 13.23
C VAL A 260 -0.53 11.09 12.74
N PHE A 261 0.57 10.42 12.40
CA PHE A 261 1.73 11.02 11.76
C PHE A 261 1.68 10.72 10.26
N GLU A 262 1.61 11.76 9.45
CA GLU A 262 1.62 11.64 8.00
C GLU A 262 3.04 11.85 7.48
N TYR A 263 3.61 10.82 6.86
CA TYR A 263 4.92 10.85 6.23
C TYR A 263 4.78 10.74 4.72
N ARG A 264 5.50 11.59 4.00
CA ARG A 264 5.57 11.54 2.54
C ARG A 264 6.91 11.00 2.10
N SER A 265 6.90 10.05 1.18
CA SER A 265 8.11 9.51 0.56
C SER A 265 8.87 10.60 -0.20
N SER A 266 10.19 10.62 -0.03
CA SER A 266 11.08 11.52 -0.77
C SER A 266 11.18 11.03 -2.22
N PHE A 267 10.93 11.93 -3.20
CA PHE A 267 10.89 11.59 -4.61
C PHE A 267 12.21 11.02 -5.14
N TRP A 268 13.31 11.74 -4.92
CA TRP A 268 14.61 11.37 -5.49
C TRP A 268 15.16 10.02 -5.02
N PRO A 269 15.17 9.70 -3.73
CA PRO A 269 15.59 8.38 -3.25
C PRO A 269 14.73 7.26 -3.83
N GLY A 270 13.41 7.43 -3.88
CA GLY A 270 12.49 6.46 -4.46
C GLY A 270 12.71 6.27 -5.97
N PHE A 271 12.91 7.35 -6.71
CA PHE A 271 13.21 7.32 -8.13
C PHE A 271 14.53 6.59 -8.42
N ILE A 272 15.62 6.99 -7.75
CA ILE A 272 16.96 6.42 -7.99
C ILE A 272 17.00 4.93 -7.62
N LYS A 273 16.38 4.56 -6.51
CA LYS A 273 16.43 3.19 -6.00
C LYS A 273 15.56 2.22 -6.79
N PHE A 274 14.38 2.64 -7.24
CA PHE A 274 13.39 1.73 -7.81
C PHE A 274 13.10 1.95 -9.29
N VAL A 275 12.99 3.20 -9.74
CA VAL A 275 12.58 3.51 -11.12
C VAL A 275 13.76 3.57 -12.07
N LEU A 276 14.86 4.18 -11.66
CA LEU A 276 16.04 4.36 -12.50
C LEU A 276 16.63 3.04 -13.02
N PRO A 277 16.77 1.95 -12.22
CA PRO A 277 17.27 0.67 -12.73
C PRO A 277 16.38 0.09 -13.84
N ILE A 278 15.06 0.16 -13.69
CA ILE A 278 14.10 -0.26 -14.72
C ILE A 278 14.29 0.58 -15.99
N ALA A 279 14.37 1.90 -15.82
CA ALA A 279 14.53 2.83 -16.93
C ALA A 279 15.82 2.57 -17.73
N ILE A 280 16.95 2.27 -17.04
CA ILE A 280 18.22 1.93 -17.68
C ILE A 280 18.10 0.62 -18.48
N ILE A 281 17.52 -0.43 -17.90
CA ILE A 281 17.32 -1.71 -18.59
C ILE A 281 16.45 -1.52 -19.83
N VAL A 282 15.33 -0.83 -19.70
CA VAL A 282 14.41 -0.56 -20.82
C VAL A 282 15.09 0.28 -21.88
N LEU A 283 15.91 1.27 -21.50
CA LEU A 283 16.67 2.09 -22.44
C LEU A 283 17.65 1.23 -23.26
N VAL A 284 18.41 0.34 -22.60
CA VAL A 284 19.34 -0.58 -23.29
C VAL A 284 18.58 -1.48 -24.27
N VAL A 285 17.43 -2.01 -23.85
CA VAL A 285 16.58 -2.84 -24.71
C VAL A 285 16.04 -2.04 -25.89
N LEU A 286 15.62 -0.79 -25.71
CA LEU A 286 15.13 0.08 -26.78
C LEU A 286 16.23 0.54 -27.75
N ILE A 287 17.50 0.51 -27.36
CA ILE A 287 18.64 0.79 -28.25
C ILE A 287 18.99 -0.44 -29.09
N SER A 288 18.66 -1.65 -28.65
CA SER A 288 19.06 -2.89 -29.34
C SER A 288 18.60 -3.00 -30.84
N PRO A 289 17.45 -2.44 -31.26
CA PRO A 289 17.07 -2.44 -32.70
C PRO A 289 17.99 -1.65 -33.63
N TYR A 290 18.87 -0.78 -33.10
CA TYR A 290 19.87 -0.10 -33.92
C TYR A 290 21.05 -1.01 -34.34
N LEU A 291 21.14 -2.19 -33.75
CA LEU A 291 22.11 -3.19 -34.16
C LEU A 291 21.68 -3.81 -35.51
N GLU A 292 22.65 -4.08 -36.37
CA GLU A 292 22.37 -4.72 -37.65
C GLU A 292 21.68 -6.07 -37.51
N SER A 293 20.77 -6.39 -38.43
CA SER A 293 20.05 -7.68 -38.45
C SER A 293 20.96 -8.89 -38.66
N SER A 294 22.19 -8.65 -39.14
CA SER A 294 23.26 -9.66 -39.30
C SER A 294 23.77 -10.17 -37.92
N LEU A 295 23.59 -9.39 -36.84
CA LEU A 295 24.01 -9.72 -35.49
C LEU A 295 22.87 -10.39 -34.71
N GLY A 296 22.18 -11.37 -35.27
CA GLY A 296 20.99 -12.01 -34.72
C GLY A 296 21.16 -12.49 -33.27
N ASP A 297 22.28 -13.19 -33.01
CA ASP A 297 22.56 -13.74 -31.65
C ASP A 297 22.69 -12.63 -30.59
N VAL A 298 23.40 -11.54 -30.94
CA VAL A 298 23.57 -10.39 -30.04
C VAL A 298 22.22 -9.70 -29.78
N ARG A 299 21.42 -9.52 -30.84
CA ARG A 299 20.09 -8.90 -30.73
C ARG A 299 19.15 -9.73 -29.87
N LEU A 300 19.19 -11.06 -29.90
CA LEU A 300 18.40 -11.95 -29.07
C LEU A 300 18.87 -11.99 -27.60
N ALA A 301 20.18 -11.88 -27.37
CA ALA A 301 20.77 -11.93 -26.05
C ALA A 301 20.35 -10.73 -25.18
N ILE A 302 20.22 -9.53 -25.78
CA ILE A 302 19.91 -8.30 -25.02
C ILE A 302 18.54 -8.39 -24.32
N PRO A 303 17.40 -8.62 -24.98
CA PRO A 303 16.12 -8.70 -24.32
C PRO A 303 16.00 -9.90 -23.37
N SER A 304 16.70 -11.01 -23.66
CA SER A 304 16.73 -12.17 -22.75
C SER A 304 17.43 -11.86 -21.44
N THR A 305 18.59 -11.20 -21.49
CA THR A 305 19.33 -10.77 -20.30
C THR A 305 18.57 -9.69 -19.53
N ALA A 306 17.92 -8.77 -20.25
CA ALA A 306 17.07 -7.74 -19.65
C ALA A 306 15.88 -8.34 -18.89
N LEU A 307 15.23 -9.37 -19.45
CA LEU A 307 14.14 -10.09 -18.75
C LEU A 307 14.63 -10.68 -17.43
N LEU A 308 15.77 -11.35 -17.43
CA LEU A 308 16.35 -11.92 -16.23
C LEU A 308 16.65 -10.84 -15.18
N SER A 309 17.25 -9.73 -15.61
CA SER A 309 17.56 -8.60 -14.73
C SER A 309 16.30 -7.97 -14.13
N LEU A 310 15.24 -7.81 -14.93
CA LEU A 310 13.95 -7.29 -14.45
C LEU A 310 13.31 -8.23 -13.41
N VAL A 311 13.40 -9.57 -13.60
CA VAL A 311 12.89 -10.54 -12.63
C VAL A 311 13.61 -10.40 -11.29
N PHE A 312 14.93 -10.30 -11.29
CA PHE A 312 15.70 -10.11 -10.05
C PHE A 312 15.39 -8.80 -9.34
N LEU A 313 15.27 -7.70 -10.10
CA LEU A 313 14.88 -6.41 -9.53
C LEU A 313 13.47 -6.45 -8.93
N GLN A 314 12.52 -7.10 -9.61
CA GLN A 314 11.17 -7.25 -9.11
C GLN A 314 11.11 -8.09 -7.82
N GLN A 315 11.89 -9.17 -7.74
CA GLN A 315 11.98 -9.97 -6.52
C GLN A 315 12.52 -9.16 -5.34
N GLY A 316 13.58 -8.36 -5.56
CA GLY A 316 14.14 -7.48 -4.54
C GLY A 316 13.13 -6.43 -4.03
N TYR A 317 12.36 -5.85 -4.93
CA TYR A 317 11.27 -4.93 -4.60
C TYR A 317 10.13 -5.62 -3.84
N SER A 318 9.67 -6.78 -4.33
CA SER A 318 8.52 -7.49 -3.78
C SER A 318 8.76 -7.99 -2.35
N ALA A 319 10.01 -8.23 -1.96
CA ALA A 319 10.35 -8.64 -0.60
C ALA A 319 10.08 -7.55 0.45
N GLY A 320 10.14 -6.27 0.06
CA GLY A 320 9.93 -5.12 0.95
C GLY A 320 8.50 -4.59 1.02
N VAL A 321 7.58 -5.13 0.20
CA VAL A 321 6.21 -4.60 0.07
C VAL A 321 5.18 -5.71 0.33
N PRO A 322 4.11 -5.44 1.12
CA PRO A 322 3.09 -6.45 1.36
C PRO A 322 2.31 -6.76 0.08
N GLN A 323 1.80 -7.98 -0.02
CA GLN A 323 0.90 -8.34 -1.12
C GLN A 323 -0.37 -7.49 -1.06
N THR A 324 -0.64 -6.77 -2.13
CA THR A 324 -1.82 -5.91 -2.26
C THR A 324 -2.82 -6.50 -3.26
N PRO A 325 -4.14 -6.26 -3.08
CA PRO A 325 -5.14 -6.71 -4.05
C PRO A 325 -5.23 -5.80 -5.30
N TYR A 326 -4.29 -4.89 -5.48
CA TYR A 326 -4.19 -3.95 -6.60
C TYR A 326 -2.73 -3.84 -7.03
N LEU A 327 -2.50 -3.35 -8.25
CA LEU A 327 -1.17 -3.10 -8.78
C LEU A 327 -0.64 -1.76 -8.29
N THR A 328 0.61 -1.77 -7.84
CA THR A 328 1.34 -0.56 -7.51
C THR A 328 1.84 0.14 -8.78
N TYR A 329 2.32 1.38 -8.66
CA TYR A 329 2.98 2.10 -9.75
C TYR A 329 4.15 1.28 -10.33
N LEU A 330 4.98 0.69 -9.47
CA LEU A 330 6.10 -0.14 -9.91
C LEU A 330 5.65 -1.42 -10.62
N ASP A 331 4.61 -2.10 -10.15
CA ASP A 331 4.09 -3.30 -10.80
C ASP A 331 3.66 -3.02 -12.24
N LYS A 332 3.01 -1.87 -12.47
CA LYS A 332 2.61 -1.43 -13.81
C LYS A 332 3.84 -1.17 -14.70
N LEU A 333 4.88 -0.53 -14.17
CA LEU A 333 6.13 -0.31 -14.91
C LEU A 333 6.84 -1.63 -15.26
N TYR A 334 6.95 -2.57 -14.31
CA TYR A 334 7.52 -3.91 -14.57
C TYR A 334 6.74 -4.65 -15.64
N ALA A 335 5.41 -4.64 -15.57
CA ALA A 335 4.57 -5.31 -16.56
C ALA A 335 4.82 -4.78 -17.98
N VAL A 336 4.91 -3.46 -18.15
CA VAL A 336 5.24 -2.86 -19.46
C VAL A 336 6.66 -3.20 -19.90
N ALA A 337 7.64 -3.15 -18.99
CA ALA A 337 9.01 -3.52 -19.29
C ALA A 337 9.12 -4.98 -19.77
N TYR A 338 8.42 -5.91 -19.12
CA TYR A 338 8.33 -7.31 -19.56
C TYR A 338 7.72 -7.44 -20.95
N LEU A 339 6.59 -6.76 -21.21
CA LEU A 339 5.93 -6.81 -22.52
C LEU A 339 6.86 -6.31 -23.63
N ILE A 340 7.63 -5.25 -23.40
CA ILE A 340 8.58 -4.72 -24.36
C ILE A 340 9.71 -5.72 -24.61
N CYS A 341 10.30 -6.30 -23.56
CA CYS A 341 11.38 -7.27 -23.68
C CYS A 341 10.93 -8.53 -24.43
N VAL A 342 9.76 -9.09 -24.07
CA VAL A 342 9.20 -10.27 -24.76
C VAL A 342 8.85 -9.94 -26.22
N GLY A 343 8.25 -8.77 -26.45
CA GLY A 343 7.92 -8.31 -27.80
C GLY A 343 9.15 -8.14 -28.69
N LEU A 344 10.24 -7.54 -28.17
CA LEU A 344 11.50 -7.39 -28.90
C LEU A 344 12.19 -8.74 -29.13
N PHE A 345 12.20 -9.62 -28.13
CA PHE A 345 12.72 -10.96 -28.29
C PHE A 345 12.03 -11.71 -29.44
N ALA A 346 10.69 -11.71 -29.44
CA ALA A 346 9.90 -12.34 -30.50
C ALA A 346 10.15 -11.69 -31.88
N LEU A 347 10.24 -10.35 -31.91
CA LEU A 347 10.52 -9.59 -33.13
C LEU A 347 11.91 -9.94 -33.67
N PHE A 348 12.93 -10.01 -32.84
CA PHE A 348 14.29 -10.35 -33.24
C PHE A 348 14.43 -11.81 -33.70
N ALA A 349 13.80 -12.76 -32.99
CA ALA A 349 13.76 -14.15 -33.41
C ALA A 349 13.13 -14.30 -34.81
N TRP A 350 12.02 -13.58 -35.07
CA TRP A 350 11.37 -13.56 -36.34
C TRP A 350 12.22 -12.88 -37.44
N SER A 351 12.82 -11.71 -37.15
CA SER A 351 13.63 -10.95 -38.09
C SER A 351 14.92 -11.67 -38.48
N SER A 352 15.57 -12.34 -37.51
CA SER A 352 16.77 -13.16 -37.77
C SER A 352 16.48 -14.30 -38.75
N ASN A 353 15.42 -15.06 -38.51
CA ASN A 353 15.00 -16.13 -39.43
C ASN A 353 14.67 -15.60 -40.82
N LEU A 354 14.01 -14.44 -40.91
CA LEU A 354 13.67 -13.85 -42.20
C LEU A 354 14.92 -13.37 -42.99
N TYR A 355 15.90 -12.80 -42.28
CA TYR A 355 17.16 -12.34 -42.84
C TYR A 355 18.05 -13.51 -43.34
N GLU A 356 18.12 -14.60 -42.56
CA GLU A 356 18.89 -15.79 -42.90
C GLU A 356 18.32 -16.52 -44.12
N LEU A 357 16.99 -16.62 -44.22
CA LEU A 357 16.31 -17.28 -45.35
C LEU A 357 16.29 -16.43 -46.63
N ALA A 358 16.70 -15.16 -46.58
CA ALA A 358 16.67 -14.27 -47.73
C ALA A 358 17.81 -14.59 -48.71
N PRO A 359 17.53 -14.62 -50.03
CA PRO A 359 18.56 -14.72 -51.06
C PRO A 359 19.56 -13.56 -50.96
N ALA A 360 20.84 -13.80 -51.37
CA ALA A 360 21.91 -12.84 -51.20
C ALA A 360 21.62 -11.48 -51.88
N ASP A 361 20.94 -11.51 -53.03
CA ASP A 361 20.53 -10.34 -53.84
C ASP A 361 19.40 -9.52 -53.17
N GLN A 362 18.64 -10.11 -52.26
CA GLN A 362 17.51 -9.48 -51.57
C GLN A 362 17.79 -9.08 -50.13
N LYS A 363 18.95 -9.45 -49.57
CA LYS A 363 19.29 -9.18 -48.17
C LYS A 363 19.21 -7.70 -47.81
N ALA A 364 19.70 -6.80 -48.65
CA ALA A 364 19.63 -5.36 -48.42
C ALA A 364 18.19 -4.81 -48.37
N ALA A 365 17.31 -5.32 -49.25
CA ALA A 365 15.91 -4.92 -49.25
C ALA A 365 15.14 -5.46 -48.03
N VAL A 366 15.46 -6.69 -47.60
CA VAL A 366 14.90 -7.30 -46.38
C VAL A 366 15.34 -6.51 -45.14
N GLN A 367 16.63 -6.17 -45.06
CA GLN A 367 17.16 -5.36 -43.96
C GLN A 367 16.46 -4.02 -43.84
N ALA A 368 16.37 -3.24 -44.92
CA ALA A 368 15.69 -1.95 -44.93
C ALA A 368 14.18 -2.04 -44.52
N ARG A 369 13.57 -3.22 -44.71
CA ARG A 369 12.20 -3.47 -44.25
C ARG A 369 12.17 -3.79 -42.77
N LEU A 370 13.09 -4.59 -42.25
CA LEU A 370 13.21 -4.93 -40.83
C LEU A 370 13.50 -3.69 -40.00
N ASP A 371 14.41 -2.83 -40.43
CA ASP A 371 14.75 -1.56 -39.75
C ASP A 371 13.52 -0.66 -39.57
N ARG A 372 12.64 -0.60 -40.58
CA ARG A 372 11.37 0.16 -40.46
C ARG A 372 10.39 -0.45 -39.47
N ILE A 373 10.37 -1.76 -39.37
CA ILE A 373 9.51 -2.46 -38.37
C ILE A 373 10.06 -2.23 -36.96
N ASP A 374 11.38 -2.34 -36.82
CA ASP A 374 12.08 -2.09 -35.57
C ASP A 374 11.85 -0.67 -35.03
N GLN A 375 11.99 0.35 -35.91
CA GLN A 375 11.70 1.75 -35.55
C GLN A 375 10.23 1.97 -35.12
N ARG A 376 9.28 1.33 -35.81
CA ARG A 376 7.88 1.43 -35.44
C ARG A 376 7.62 0.79 -34.07
N PHE A 377 8.23 -0.37 -33.83
CA PHE A 377 8.11 -1.03 -32.53
C PHE A 377 8.69 -0.17 -31.41
N GLN A 378 9.86 0.47 -31.62
CA GLN A 378 10.46 1.40 -30.66
C GLN A 378 9.52 2.56 -30.33
N LEU A 379 8.94 3.22 -31.33
CA LEU A 379 8.04 4.35 -31.14
C LEU A 379 6.78 3.93 -30.35
N VAL A 380 6.21 2.78 -30.69
CA VAL A 380 5.05 2.22 -29.97
C VAL A 380 5.41 1.89 -28.53
N SER A 381 6.56 1.27 -28.29
CA SER A 381 7.05 0.92 -26.97
C SER A 381 7.30 2.15 -26.10
N LEU A 382 7.92 3.19 -26.68
CA LEU A 382 8.14 4.46 -25.98
C LEU A 382 6.81 5.14 -25.63
N GLY A 383 5.87 5.18 -26.57
CA GLY A 383 4.52 5.70 -26.33
C GLY A 383 3.80 4.94 -25.24
N LEU A 384 3.90 3.60 -25.23
CA LEU A 384 3.29 2.75 -24.21
C LEU A 384 3.85 3.03 -22.81
N ILE A 385 5.18 3.17 -22.69
CA ILE A 385 5.82 3.51 -21.39
C ILE A 385 5.29 4.84 -20.88
N VAL A 386 5.25 5.88 -21.72
CA VAL A 386 4.78 7.20 -21.32
C VAL A 386 3.31 7.14 -20.88
N VAL A 387 2.45 6.49 -21.66
CA VAL A 387 1.03 6.37 -21.33
C VAL A 387 0.82 5.65 -20.00
N VAL A 388 1.51 4.52 -19.79
CA VAL A 388 1.36 3.75 -18.55
C VAL A 388 1.98 4.48 -17.36
N ALA A 389 3.12 5.15 -17.53
CA ALA A 389 3.72 5.96 -16.46
C ALA A 389 2.79 7.10 -16.02
N VAL A 390 2.15 7.78 -16.97
CA VAL A 390 1.19 8.86 -16.69
C VAL A 390 -0.09 8.31 -16.05
N GLU A 391 -0.68 7.25 -16.61
CA GLU A 391 -1.88 6.62 -16.05
C GLU A 391 -1.64 6.12 -14.62
N ALA A 392 -0.51 5.45 -14.42
CA ALA A 392 -0.13 4.93 -13.11
C ALA A 392 0.13 6.02 -12.05
N TRP A 393 0.54 7.21 -12.50
CA TRP A 393 0.73 8.37 -11.63
C TRP A 393 -0.58 9.07 -11.27
N LEU A 394 -1.54 9.10 -12.21
CA LEU A 394 -2.83 9.77 -12.03
C LEU A 394 -3.85 8.90 -11.27
N ALA A 395 -3.71 7.57 -11.31
CA ALA A 395 -4.56 6.62 -10.60
C ALA A 395 -4.19 6.52 -9.11
#